data_7ac200283c2ada216f8dbb243531dc2e
#
_entry.id   7ac200283c2ada216f8dbb243531dc2e
#
_cell.length_a   1.000
_cell.length_b   1.000
_cell.length_c   1.000
_cell.angle_alpha   90.00
_cell.angle_beta   90.00
_cell.angle_gamma   90.00
#
_symmetry.space_group_name_H-M   'P 1'
#
loop_
_entity.id
_entity.type
_entity.pdbx_description
1 polymer ?
#
loop_
_entity_poly.entity_id
_entity_poly.type
_entity_poly.pdbx_seq_one_letter_code
_entity_poly.pdbx_strand_id
1 'polypeptide(L)'
;MNDIARLQLVAELQRADVDFDDLQEIVSRDVGLSYNLLRFVNSAFFSLPRRVESLRDALVLLGLSNVRRWTTLMALASSQDKPHELLVTGLIRARMCELIAQATGERDKEGYFTTGLFSVIDALMDTSMIEVLRSLPFSQEIIGALLNYDGPKGRVLHAVLSYERGDFDELGALPAGSSAVELYAQAVEWATQASGGLGAEPAADAA
;
A
#
# COMPACT_ATOMS: atom_id res chain seq x y z
N MET A 1 -3.36 -15.74 10.35
CA MET A 1 -4.36 -14.72 10.78
C MET A 1 -5.59 -14.90 9.92
N ASN A 2 -6.82 -14.89 10.46
CA ASN A 2 -8.03 -14.97 9.64
C ASN A 2 -8.37 -13.59 9.03
N ASP A 3 -9.28 -13.54 8.04
CA ASP A 3 -9.60 -12.31 7.30
C ASP A 3 -10.18 -11.22 8.21
N ILE A 4 -10.97 -11.58 9.22
CA ILE A 4 -11.55 -10.63 10.17
C ILE A 4 -10.44 -9.96 11.00
N ALA A 5 -9.51 -10.74 11.54
CA ALA A 5 -8.41 -10.17 12.33
C ALA A 5 -7.47 -9.31 11.47
N ARG A 6 -7.29 -9.69 10.19
CA ARG A 6 -6.52 -8.89 9.22
C ARG A 6 -7.18 -7.55 8.95
N LEU A 7 -8.49 -7.57 8.71
CA LEU A 7 -9.24 -6.36 8.44
C LEU A 7 -9.29 -5.44 9.67
N GLN A 8 -9.39 -6.00 10.87
CA GLN A 8 -9.29 -5.24 12.12
C GLN A 8 -7.93 -4.56 12.28
N LEU A 9 -6.84 -5.29 12.01
CA LEU A 9 -5.49 -4.72 12.04
C LEU A 9 -5.34 -3.58 11.03
N VAL A 10 -5.81 -3.78 9.79
CA VAL A 10 -5.78 -2.73 8.77
C VAL A 10 -6.63 -1.53 9.21
N ALA A 11 -7.79 -1.76 9.80
CA ALA A 11 -8.64 -0.69 10.33
C ALA A 11 -7.93 0.12 11.44
N GLU A 12 -7.25 -0.55 12.38
CA GLU A 12 -6.46 0.14 13.41
C GLU A 12 -5.35 0.98 12.79
N LEU A 13 -4.61 0.44 11.81
CA LEU A 13 -3.51 1.15 11.14
C LEU A 13 -3.99 2.36 10.31
N GLN A 14 -5.22 2.34 9.79
CA GLN A 14 -5.76 3.42 8.96
C GLN A 14 -6.46 4.53 9.77
N ARG A 15 -6.55 4.43 11.09
CA ARG A 15 -7.09 5.50 11.93
C ARG A 15 -6.28 6.80 11.75
N ALA A 16 -6.96 7.92 11.65
CA ALA A 16 -6.33 9.23 11.41
C ALA A 16 -5.53 9.74 12.62
N ASP A 17 -5.89 9.28 13.82
CA ASP A 17 -5.31 9.67 15.10
C ASP A 17 -4.15 8.77 15.59
N VAL A 18 -3.75 7.76 14.81
CA VAL A 18 -2.63 6.88 15.15
C VAL A 18 -1.34 7.67 15.20
N ASP A 19 -0.73 7.70 16.37
CA ASP A 19 0.57 8.30 16.59
C ASP A 19 1.71 7.24 16.57
N PHE A 20 2.88 7.67 17.00
CA PHE A 20 4.09 6.86 17.01
C PHE A 20 4.01 5.69 18.02
N ASP A 21 3.49 5.97 19.21
CA ASP A 21 3.40 4.98 20.29
C ASP A 21 2.26 3.99 19.99
N ASP A 22 1.13 4.46 19.44
CA ASP A 22 0.03 3.63 18.96
C ASP A 22 0.50 2.63 17.89
N LEU A 23 1.22 3.11 16.88
CA LEU A 23 1.71 2.24 15.79
C LEU A 23 2.69 1.20 16.31
N GLN A 24 3.59 1.59 17.23
CA GLN A 24 4.51 0.67 17.88
C GLN A 24 3.73 -0.41 18.65
N GLU A 25 2.71 -0.03 19.42
CA GLU A 25 1.87 -0.98 20.17
C GLU A 25 1.11 -1.93 19.23
N ILE A 26 0.44 -1.40 18.21
CA ILE A 26 -0.32 -2.21 17.23
C ILE A 26 0.58 -3.27 16.59
N VAL A 27 1.77 -2.87 16.11
CA VAL A 27 2.70 -3.79 15.45
C VAL A 27 3.29 -4.81 16.42
N SER A 28 3.59 -4.40 17.65
CA SER A 28 4.21 -5.28 18.68
C SER A 28 3.27 -6.39 19.17
N ARG A 29 1.97 -6.26 19.00
CA ARG A 29 1.00 -7.31 19.36
C ARG A 29 1.14 -8.57 18.50
N ASP A 30 1.70 -8.44 17.30
CA ASP A 30 1.96 -9.56 16.39
C ASP A 30 3.46 -9.71 16.16
N VAL A 31 4.05 -10.76 16.78
CA VAL A 31 5.49 -11.04 16.68
C VAL A 31 5.91 -11.32 15.24
N GLY A 32 5.08 -12.00 14.46
CA GLY A 32 5.34 -12.31 13.05
C GLY A 32 5.38 -11.04 12.21
N LEU A 33 4.41 -10.13 12.41
CA LEU A 33 4.36 -8.85 11.74
C LEU A 33 5.57 -7.98 12.11
N SER A 34 5.92 -7.89 13.40
CA SER A 34 7.10 -7.18 13.90
C SER A 34 8.38 -7.68 13.24
N TYR A 35 8.57 -9.01 13.22
CA TYR A 35 9.72 -9.66 12.61
C TYR A 35 9.81 -9.36 11.11
N ASN A 36 8.70 -9.52 10.38
CA ASN A 36 8.64 -9.27 8.94
C ASN A 36 8.93 -7.82 8.61
N LEU A 37 8.38 -6.88 9.40
CA LEU A 37 8.65 -5.45 9.22
C LEU A 37 10.14 -5.13 9.41
N LEU A 38 10.76 -5.59 10.50
CA LEU A 38 12.19 -5.36 10.74
C LEU A 38 13.06 -6.00 9.66
N ARG A 39 12.74 -7.20 9.21
CA ARG A 39 13.43 -7.86 8.11
C ARG A 39 13.33 -7.05 6.81
N PHE A 40 12.13 -6.60 6.48
CA PHE A 40 11.90 -5.81 5.28
C PHE A 40 12.62 -4.47 5.31
N VAL A 41 12.56 -3.76 6.45
CA VAL A 41 13.27 -2.49 6.65
C VAL A 41 14.79 -2.68 6.46
N ASN A 42 15.33 -3.80 6.88
CA ASN A 42 16.75 -4.14 6.72
C ASN A 42 17.11 -4.75 5.36
N SER A 43 16.15 -4.89 4.46
CA SER A 43 16.41 -5.41 3.11
C SER A 43 17.12 -4.38 2.22
N ALA A 44 17.63 -4.86 1.07
CA ALA A 44 18.25 -3.99 0.08
C ALA A 44 17.30 -2.92 -0.50
N PHE A 45 15.98 -3.11 -0.35
CA PHE A 45 14.98 -2.14 -0.79
C PHE A 45 15.18 -0.75 -0.18
N PHE A 46 15.50 -0.68 1.13
CA PHE A 46 15.73 0.60 1.81
C PHE A 46 17.18 1.07 1.75
N SER A 47 18.14 0.17 1.45
CA SER A 47 19.58 0.49 1.38
C SER A 47 20.07 1.33 2.54
N LEU A 48 19.63 0.98 3.77
CA LEU A 48 19.96 1.76 4.97
C LEU A 48 21.44 1.65 5.32
N PRO A 49 22.05 2.73 5.81
CA PRO A 49 23.49 2.76 6.16
C PRO A 49 23.82 1.94 7.41
N ARG A 50 22.82 1.60 8.21
CA ARG A 50 22.96 0.79 9.43
C ARG A 50 21.75 -0.13 9.60
N ARG A 51 21.95 -1.23 10.31
CA ARG A 51 20.88 -2.15 10.67
C ARG A 51 19.90 -1.49 11.65
N VAL A 52 18.62 -1.74 11.44
CA VAL A 52 17.51 -1.36 12.31
C VAL A 52 17.20 -2.54 13.22
N GLU A 53 17.25 -2.33 14.53
CA GLU A 53 17.15 -3.41 15.53
C GLU A 53 15.82 -3.40 16.27
N SER A 54 15.06 -2.30 16.17
CA SER A 54 13.79 -2.15 16.87
C SER A 54 12.73 -1.47 16.00
N LEU A 55 11.44 -1.67 16.35
CA LEU A 55 10.34 -0.94 15.73
C LEU A 55 10.48 0.58 15.92
N ARG A 56 10.98 0.99 17.08
CA ARG A 56 11.25 2.40 17.37
C ARG A 56 12.30 2.98 16.41
N ASP A 57 13.36 2.24 16.14
CA ASP A 57 14.37 2.67 15.16
C ASP A 57 13.80 2.75 13.75
N ALA A 58 12.94 1.79 13.36
CA ALA A 58 12.24 1.82 12.09
C ALA A 58 11.38 3.08 11.95
N LEU A 59 10.61 3.41 12.98
CA LEU A 59 9.76 4.60 13.03
C LEU A 59 10.59 5.90 12.96
N VAL A 60 11.72 5.96 13.65
CA VAL A 60 12.61 7.14 13.62
C VAL A 60 13.25 7.33 12.25
N LEU A 61 13.66 6.25 11.60
CA LEU A 61 14.36 6.31 10.31
C LEU A 61 13.41 6.50 9.12
N LEU A 62 12.29 5.79 9.11
CA LEU A 62 11.36 5.80 7.99
C LEU A 62 10.21 6.79 8.15
N GLY A 63 9.91 7.18 9.39
CA GLY A 63 8.75 7.98 9.74
C GLY A 63 7.45 7.17 9.83
N LEU A 64 6.47 7.75 10.52
CA LEU A 64 5.18 7.14 10.82
C LEU A 64 4.44 6.64 9.56
N SER A 65 4.33 7.49 8.55
CA SER A 65 3.61 7.17 7.31
C SER A 65 4.19 5.98 6.56
N ASN A 66 5.52 5.89 6.46
CA ASN A 66 6.16 4.76 5.79
C ASN A 66 5.98 3.46 6.58
N VAL A 67 6.19 3.48 7.90
CA VAL A 67 6.00 2.28 8.71
C VAL A 67 4.55 1.83 8.67
N ARG A 68 3.57 2.73 8.78
CA ARG A 68 2.14 2.45 8.60
C ARG A 68 1.87 1.80 7.25
N ARG A 69 2.35 2.40 6.17
CA ARG A 69 2.21 1.89 4.79
C ARG A 69 2.71 0.45 4.68
N TRP A 70 3.93 0.17 5.11
CA TRP A 70 4.54 -1.16 5.00
C TRP A 70 3.88 -2.18 5.91
N THR A 71 3.47 -1.80 7.10
CA THR A 71 2.72 -2.68 8.02
C THR A 71 1.37 -3.06 7.42
N THR A 72 0.66 -2.11 6.82
CA THR A 72 -0.61 -2.37 6.11
C THR A 72 -0.40 -3.34 4.95
N LEU A 73 0.64 -3.14 4.15
CA LEU A 73 0.98 -4.05 3.05
C LEU A 73 1.28 -5.46 3.52
N MET A 74 2.04 -5.61 4.62
CA MET A 74 2.35 -6.91 5.21
C MET A 74 1.09 -7.60 5.75
N ALA A 75 0.20 -6.85 6.38
CA ALA A 75 -1.07 -7.37 6.85
C ALA A 75 -1.93 -7.89 5.68
N LEU A 76 -1.98 -7.18 4.57
CA LEU A 76 -2.68 -7.62 3.35
C LEU A 76 -1.99 -8.80 2.67
N ALA A 77 -0.66 -8.79 2.60
CA ALA A 77 0.15 -9.86 1.99
C ALA A 77 0.10 -11.19 2.76
N SER A 78 -0.30 -11.19 4.03
CA SER A 78 -0.36 -12.38 4.86
C SER A 78 -1.47 -13.37 4.48
N SER A 79 -2.26 -13.10 3.44
CA SER A 79 -3.26 -14.01 2.88
C SER A 79 -2.58 -15.16 2.14
N GLN A 80 -2.62 -16.37 2.72
CA GLN A 80 -2.03 -17.57 2.09
C GLN A 80 -2.86 -18.11 0.92
N ASP A 81 -4.14 -17.76 0.87
CA ASP A 81 -5.08 -18.29 -0.13
C ASP A 81 -5.25 -17.39 -1.36
N LYS A 82 -4.53 -16.25 -1.42
CA LYS A 82 -4.65 -15.30 -2.53
C LYS A 82 -3.42 -15.29 -3.42
N PRO A 83 -3.63 -15.16 -4.74
CA PRO A 83 -2.52 -15.02 -5.68
C PRO A 83 -1.66 -13.80 -5.32
N HIS A 84 -0.34 -14.00 -5.31
CA HIS A 84 0.62 -12.93 -5.05
C HIS A 84 0.49 -11.76 -6.04
N GLU A 85 0.07 -12.07 -7.27
CA GLU A 85 -0.16 -11.11 -8.35
C GLU A 85 -1.23 -10.09 -8.01
N LEU A 86 -2.21 -10.44 -7.17
CA LEU A 86 -3.24 -9.50 -6.74
C LEU A 86 -2.67 -8.40 -5.84
N LEU A 87 -1.76 -8.77 -4.93
CA LEU A 87 -1.02 -7.79 -4.13
C LEU A 87 -0.13 -6.92 -5.01
N VAL A 88 0.59 -7.53 -5.96
CA VAL A 88 1.45 -6.79 -6.90
C VAL A 88 0.63 -5.79 -7.72
N THR A 89 -0.56 -6.19 -8.19
CA THR A 89 -1.49 -5.27 -8.88
C THR A 89 -1.87 -4.08 -7.99
N GLY A 90 -2.23 -4.34 -6.74
CA GLY A 90 -2.52 -3.27 -5.77
C GLY A 90 -1.33 -2.32 -5.55
N LEU A 91 -0.11 -2.87 -5.48
CA LEU A 91 1.13 -2.09 -5.34
C LEU A 91 1.41 -1.22 -6.59
N ILE A 92 1.23 -1.76 -7.78
CA ILE A 92 1.40 -1.02 -9.04
C ILE A 92 0.42 0.15 -9.09
N ARG A 93 -0.87 -0.09 -8.83
CA ARG A 93 -1.90 0.95 -8.80
C ARG A 93 -1.62 2.01 -7.76
N ALA A 94 -1.23 1.59 -6.55
CA ALA A 94 -0.87 2.49 -5.46
C ALA A 94 0.28 3.43 -5.86
N ARG A 95 1.34 2.85 -6.42
CA ARG A 95 2.51 3.62 -6.83
C ARG A 95 2.23 4.53 -8.02
N MET A 96 1.45 4.07 -9.00
CA MET A 96 1.07 4.89 -10.15
C MET A 96 0.19 6.08 -9.73
N CYS A 97 -0.80 5.87 -8.85
CA CYS A 97 -1.60 6.95 -8.29
C CYS A 97 -0.73 7.99 -7.54
N GLU A 98 0.22 7.54 -6.75
CA GLU A 98 1.16 8.40 -6.02
C GLU A 98 2.06 9.20 -6.97
N LEU A 99 2.59 8.58 -8.03
CA LEU A 99 3.43 9.25 -9.04
C LEU A 99 2.64 10.31 -9.82
N ILE A 100 1.40 10.02 -10.18
CA ILE A 100 0.51 11.00 -10.83
C ILE A 100 0.25 12.17 -9.88
N ALA A 101 -0.08 11.91 -8.62
CA ALA A 101 -0.27 12.94 -7.60
C ALA A 101 0.98 13.81 -7.41
N GLN A 102 2.16 13.20 -7.44
CA GLN A 102 3.42 13.92 -7.36
C GLN A 102 3.64 14.83 -8.58
N ALA A 103 3.36 14.34 -9.78
CA ALA A 103 3.53 15.07 -11.03
C ALA A 103 2.51 16.21 -11.19
N THR A 104 1.31 16.07 -10.61
CA THR A 104 0.26 17.11 -10.58
C THR A 104 0.38 18.08 -9.41
N GLY A 105 1.37 17.89 -8.51
CA GLY A 105 1.60 18.78 -7.37
C GLY A 105 0.61 18.61 -6.22
N GLU A 106 -0.10 17.48 -6.17
CA GLU A 106 -1.02 17.16 -5.09
C GLU A 106 -0.29 16.98 -3.76
N ARG A 107 -0.89 17.50 -2.68
CA ARG A 107 -0.25 17.47 -1.35
C ARG A 107 -0.39 16.13 -0.65
N ASP A 108 -1.56 15.50 -0.76
CA ASP A 108 -1.92 14.24 -0.08
C ASP A 108 -1.54 13.02 -0.90
N LYS A 109 -0.23 12.86 -1.20
CA LYS A 109 0.27 11.72 -1.97
C LYS A 109 -0.06 10.37 -1.30
N GLU A 110 -0.10 10.34 0.02
CA GLU A 110 -0.43 9.15 0.81
C GLU A 110 -1.87 8.69 0.58
N GLY A 111 -2.83 9.61 0.50
CA GLY A 111 -4.22 9.29 0.17
C GLY A 111 -4.38 8.73 -1.25
N TYR A 112 -3.60 9.22 -2.22
CA TYR A 112 -3.57 8.67 -3.58
C TYR A 112 -2.98 7.25 -3.59
N PHE A 113 -1.88 7.03 -2.88
CA PHE A 113 -1.31 5.69 -2.70
C PHE A 113 -2.31 4.73 -2.07
N THR A 114 -2.95 5.14 -0.98
CA THR A 114 -3.98 4.37 -0.27
C THR A 114 -5.14 4.01 -1.20
N THR A 115 -5.64 4.97 -1.98
CA THR A 115 -6.73 4.73 -2.94
C THR A 115 -6.34 3.67 -3.97
N GLY A 116 -5.14 3.75 -4.56
CA GLY A 116 -4.65 2.75 -5.50
C GLY A 116 -4.48 1.37 -4.87
N LEU A 117 -3.90 1.30 -3.65
CA LEU A 117 -3.69 0.05 -2.93
C LEU A 117 -5.01 -0.66 -2.61
N PHE A 118 -5.98 0.07 -2.10
CA PHE A 118 -7.24 -0.51 -1.67
C PHE A 118 -8.22 -0.78 -2.83
N SER A 119 -7.85 -0.44 -4.07
CA SER A 119 -8.66 -0.77 -5.26
C SER A 119 -8.78 -2.26 -5.55
N VAL A 120 -8.04 -3.12 -4.86
CA VAL A 120 -8.08 -4.60 -4.97
C VAL A 120 -8.55 -5.27 -3.68
N ILE A 121 -9.00 -4.50 -2.68
CA ILE A 121 -9.26 -5.05 -1.34
C ILE A 121 -10.44 -6.01 -1.31
N ASP A 122 -11.44 -5.80 -2.13
CA ASP A 122 -12.60 -6.67 -2.31
C ASP A 122 -12.18 -8.06 -2.80
N ALA A 123 -11.29 -8.12 -3.77
CA ALA A 123 -10.71 -9.36 -4.28
C ALA A 123 -9.77 -10.03 -3.25
N LEU A 124 -9.03 -9.25 -2.46
CA LEU A 124 -8.18 -9.78 -1.38
C LEU A 124 -9.00 -10.38 -0.24
N MET A 125 -10.21 -9.84 0.03
CA MET A 125 -11.07 -10.24 1.15
C MET A 125 -12.23 -11.14 0.73
N ASP A 126 -12.41 -11.48 -0.55
CA ASP A 126 -13.57 -12.18 -1.09
C ASP A 126 -14.92 -11.59 -0.64
N THR A 127 -14.97 -10.27 -0.54
CA THR A 127 -16.09 -9.53 0.04
C THR A 127 -16.32 -8.28 -0.79
N SER A 128 -17.59 -7.84 -0.92
CA SER A 128 -17.89 -6.65 -1.71
C SER A 128 -17.14 -5.40 -1.21
N MET A 129 -16.69 -4.54 -2.14
CA MET A 129 -16.01 -3.29 -1.80
C MET A 129 -16.78 -2.48 -0.75
N ILE A 130 -18.11 -2.41 -0.87
CA ILE A 130 -18.98 -1.66 0.07
C ILE A 130 -18.87 -2.22 1.49
N GLU A 131 -18.87 -3.55 1.65
CA GLU A 131 -18.79 -4.20 2.97
C GLU A 131 -17.42 -3.98 3.61
N VAL A 132 -16.34 -4.11 2.83
CA VAL A 132 -14.99 -3.84 3.33
C VAL A 132 -14.85 -2.39 3.78
N LEU A 133 -15.28 -1.44 2.95
CA LEU A 133 -15.13 -0.01 3.26
C LEU A 133 -15.95 0.46 4.47
N ARG A 134 -17.05 -0.23 4.81
CA ARG A 134 -17.80 0.03 6.05
C ARG A 134 -17.01 -0.26 7.33
N SER A 135 -16.06 -1.18 7.26
CA SER A 135 -15.24 -1.60 8.40
C SER A 135 -13.92 -0.84 8.52
N LEU A 136 -13.58 -0.01 7.52
CA LEU A 136 -12.35 0.75 7.49
C LEU A 136 -12.59 2.24 7.76
N PRO A 137 -11.76 2.90 8.57
CA PRO A 137 -11.94 4.29 8.98
C PRO A 137 -11.44 5.27 7.89
N PHE A 138 -11.85 5.04 6.64
CA PHE A 138 -11.47 5.90 5.55
C PHE A 138 -12.29 7.20 5.51
N SER A 139 -11.67 8.26 5.00
CA SER A 139 -12.37 9.50 4.69
C SER A 139 -13.41 9.28 3.59
N GLN A 140 -14.46 10.12 3.59
CA GLN A 140 -15.47 10.08 2.52
C GLN A 140 -14.87 10.30 1.14
N GLU A 141 -13.76 11.02 1.04
CA GLU A 141 -13.03 11.24 -0.20
C GLU A 141 -12.45 9.92 -0.74
N ILE A 142 -11.80 9.11 0.11
CA ILE A 142 -11.26 7.80 -0.29
C ILE A 142 -12.40 6.82 -0.62
N ILE A 143 -13.45 6.80 0.19
CA ILE A 143 -14.63 5.95 -0.05
C ILE A 143 -15.28 6.27 -1.39
N GLY A 144 -15.54 7.56 -1.68
CA GLY A 144 -16.09 8.00 -2.96
C GLY A 144 -15.18 7.69 -4.14
N ALA A 145 -13.86 7.86 -3.96
CA ALA A 145 -12.88 7.52 -4.98
C ALA A 145 -12.87 6.03 -5.34
N LEU A 146 -13.00 5.14 -4.33
CA LEU A 146 -13.01 3.70 -4.53
C LEU A 146 -14.33 3.16 -5.09
N LEU A 147 -15.47 3.72 -4.69
CA LEU A 147 -16.78 3.25 -5.11
C LEU A 147 -17.24 3.83 -6.46
N ASN A 148 -16.99 5.11 -6.67
CA ASN A 148 -17.62 5.87 -7.77
C ASN A 148 -16.60 6.64 -8.62
N TYR A 149 -15.29 6.53 -8.31
CA TYR A 149 -14.24 7.36 -8.91
C TYR A 149 -14.43 8.87 -8.69
N ASP A 150 -15.04 9.24 -7.56
CA ASP A 150 -15.32 10.61 -7.20
C ASP A 150 -14.04 11.39 -6.84
N GLY A 151 -14.07 12.69 -7.09
CA GLY A 151 -13.02 13.61 -6.70
C GLY A 151 -11.67 13.42 -7.43
N PRO A 152 -10.62 14.13 -7.00
CA PRO A 152 -9.30 14.05 -7.63
C PRO A 152 -8.68 12.66 -7.56
N LYS A 153 -8.75 12.00 -6.39
CA LYS A 153 -8.22 10.65 -6.17
C LYS A 153 -8.94 9.61 -7.04
N GLY A 154 -10.27 9.73 -7.14
CA GLY A 154 -11.09 8.84 -7.97
C GLY A 154 -10.77 8.98 -9.46
N ARG A 155 -10.62 10.21 -9.96
CA ARG A 155 -10.21 10.43 -11.36
C ARG A 155 -8.83 9.84 -11.66
N VAL A 156 -7.88 9.95 -10.75
CA VAL A 156 -6.56 9.34 -10.92
C VAL A 156 -6.65 7.82 -10.90
N LEU A 157 -7.40 7.22 -9.96
CA LEU A 157 -7.63 5.78 -9.95
C LEU A 157 -8.28 5.31 -11.25
N HIS A 158 -9.30 6.02 -11.74
CA HIS A 158 -9.97 5.70 -12.99
C HIS A 158 -8.99 5.72 -14.18
N ALA A 159 -8.13 6.74 -14.28
CA ALA A 159 -7.11 6.80 -15.32
C ALA A 159 -6.11 5.63 -15.24
N VAL A 160 -5.68 5.23 -14.03
CA VAL A 160 -4.81 4.06 -13.84
C VAL A 160 -5.49 2.78 -14.32
N LEU A 161 -6.75 2.56 -13.94
CA LEU A 161 -7.53 1.39 -14.36
C LEU A 161 -7.81 1.39 -15.87
N SER A 162 -8.04 2.56 -16.48
CA SER A 162 -8.21 2.70 -17.92
C SER A 162 -6.93 2.38 -18.66
N TYR A 163 -5.78 2.82 -18.15
CA TYR A 163 -4.47 2.44 -18.70
C TYR A 163 -4.26 0.93 -18.70
N GLU A 164 -4.55 0.24 -17.58
CA GLU A 164 -4.43 -1.21 -17.45
C GLU A 164 -5.33 -1.98 -18.46
N ARG A 165 -6.50 -1.42 -18.81
CA ARG A 165 -7.43 -1.99 -19.77
C ARG A 165 -7.09 -1.65 -21.23
N GLY A 166 -6.15 -0.72 -21.46
CA GLY A 166 -5.82 -0.21 -22.79
C GLY A 166 -6.79 0.87 -23.30
N ASP A 167 -7.59 1.48 -22.42
CA ASP A 167 -8.54 2.54 -22.73
C ASP A 167 -7.85 3.90 -22.68
N PHE A 168 -6.97 4.15 -23.64
CA PHE A 168 -6.07 5.33 -23.61
C PHE A 168 -6.78 6.66 -23.83
N ASP A 169 -8.01 6.68 -24.30
CA ASP A 169 -8.81 7.90 -24.49
C ASP A 169 -9.30 8.49 -23.15
N GLU A 170 -9.27 7.71 -22.06
CA GLU A 170 -9.76 8.09 -20.75
C GLU A 170 -8.64 8.50 -19.75
N LEU A 171 -7.46 8.82 -20.25
CA LEU A 171 -6.30 9.18 -19.42
C LEU A 171 -6.25 10.66 -18.99
N GLY A 172 -7.40 11.34 -18.92
CA GLY A 172 -7.50 12.78 -18.68
C GLY A 172 -6.94 13.30 -17.35
N ALA A 173 -6.63 12.42 -16.39
CA ALA A 173 -6.01 12.79 -15.10
C ALA A 173 -4.47 12.81 -15.15
N LEU A 174 -3.86 12.45 -16.27
CA LEU A 174 -2.41 12.49 -16.42
C LEU A 174 -1.91 13.92 -16.58
N PRO A 175 -0.78 14.27 -15.93
CA PRO A 175 -0.20 15.59 -16.07
C PRO A 175 0.29 15.82 -17.50
N ALA A 176 0.11 17.04 -18.00
CA ALA A 176 0.61 17.44 -19.30
C ALA A 176 2.14 17.25 -19.38
N GLY A 177 2.60 16.48 -20.37
CA GLY A 177 4.03 16.19 -20.56
C GLY A 177 4.55 14.95 -19.84
N SER A 178 3.72 14.25 -19.04
CA SER A 178 4.11 12.96 -18.46
C SER A 178 3.64 11.82 -19.36
N SER A 179 4.51 10.84 -19.55
CA SER A 179 4.17 9.61 -20.28
C SER A 179 3.52 8.61 -19.32
N ALA A 180 2.28 8.17 -19.60
CA ALA A 180 1.63 7.10 -18.86
C ALA A 180 2.50 5.84 -18.81
N VAL A 181 3.18 5.53 -19.91
CA VAL A 181 4.09 4.38 -20.04
C VAL A 181 5.25 4.49 -19.05
N GLU A 182 5.86 5.67 -18.92
CA GLU A 182 6.99 5.88 -17.99
C GLU A 182 6.53 5.78 -16.54
N LEU A 183 5.39 6.37 -16.18
CA LEU A 183 4.84 6.28 -14.83
C LEU A 183 4.46 4.84 -14.47
N TYR A 184 3.87 4.12 -15.41
CA TYR A 184 3.53 2.71 -15.22
C TYR A 184 4.79 1.84 -15.08
N ALA A 185 5.81 2.03 -15.92
CA ALA A 185 7.07 1.31 -15.83
C ALA A 185 7.77 1.53 -14.48
N GLN A 186 7.81 2.77 -13.99
CA GLN A 186 8.32 3.09 -12.66
C GLN A 186 7.51 2.42 -11.55
N ALA A 187 6.18 2.38 -11.70
CA ALA A 187 5.31 1.73 -10.73
C ALA A 187 5.54 0.21 -10.69
N VAL A 188 5.69 -0.44 -11.85
CA VAL A 188 5.98 -1.87 -11.97
C VAL A 188 7.35 -2.21 -11.36
N GLU A 189 8.38 -1.46 -11.68
CA GLU A 189 9.73 -1.66 -11.12
C GLU A 189 9.70 -1.57 -9.60
N TRP A 190 9.08 -0.51 -9.07
CA TRP A 190 8.96 -0.30 -7.63
C TRP A 190 8.15 -1.42 -6.96
N ALA A 191 7.00 -1.81 -7.54
CA ALA A 191 6.15 -2.87 -6.99
C ALA A 191 6.86 -4.23 -6.97
N THR A 192 7.65 -4.54 -8.00
CA THR A 192 8.45 -5.77 -8.08
C THR A 192 9.50 -5.81 -6.97
N GLN A 193 10.21 -4.71 -6.74
CA GLN A 193 11.20 -4.63 -5.67
C GLN A 193 10.53 -4.73 -4.28
N ALA A 194 9.42 -4.03 -4.09
CA ALA A 194 8.67 -4.04 -2.84
C ALA A 194 8.09 -5.42 -2.52
N SER A 195 7.44 -6.08 -3.49
CA SER A 195 6.82 -7.39 -3.31
C SER A 195 7.86 -8.49 -3.06
N GLY A 196 9.02 -8.43 -3.72
CA GLY A 196 10.14 -9.33 -3.45
C GLY A 196 10.64 -9.26 -2.00
N GLY A 197 10.68 -8.05 -1.43
CA GLY A 197 11.03 -7.85 -0.02
C GLY A 197 9.93 -8.34 0.95
N LEU A 198 8.65 -8.24 0.57
CA LEU A 198 7.53 -8.68 1.39
C LEU A 198 7.36 -10.21 1.41
N GLY A 199 7.62 -10.89 0.28
CA GLY A 199 7.41 -12.32 0.09
C GLY A 199 8.63 -13.22 0.34
N ALA A 200 9.81 -12.67 0.67
CA ALA A 200 11.00 -13.49 0.88
C ALA A 200 10.78 -14.39 2.11
N GLU A 201 10.72 -15.71 1.87
CA GLU A 201 10.85 -16.71 2.95
C GLU A 201 12.17 -16.48 3.70
N PRO A 202 12.23 -16.81 5.01
CA PRO A 202 13.50 -16.76 5.72
C PRO A 202 14.49 -17.64 4.97
N ALA A 203 15.58 -17.06 4.47
CA ALA A 203 16.71 -17.85 4.07
C ALA A 203 17.06 -18.72 5.29
N ALA A 204 16.91 -20.03 5.16
CA ALA A 204 17.37 -20.96 6.18
C ALA A 204 18.84 -20.61 6.38
N ASP A 205 19.17 -20.06 7.55
CA ASP A 205 20.55 -19.84 7.96
C ASP A 205 21.23 -21.20 7.85
N ALA A 206 22.05 -21.34 6.81
CA ALA A 206 22.99 -22.44 6.70
C ALA A 206 24.02 -22.23 7.83
N ALA A 207 23.88 -23.05 8.86
CA ALA A 207 24.81 -23.17 9.97
C ALA A 207 26.21 -23.57 9.46
#